data_de12973d61bb45e09c227686918d6d2f
#
_entry.id   de12973d61bb45e09c227686918d6d2f
#
_cell.length_a   1.000
_cell.length_b   1.000
_cell.length_c   1.000
_cell.angle_alpha   90.00
_cell.angle_beta   90.00
_cell.angle_gamma   90.00
#
_symmetry.space_group_name_H-M   'P 1'
#
loop_
_entity.id
_entity.type
_entity.pdbx_description
1 polymer ?
#
loop_
_entity_poly.entity_id
_entity_poly.type
_entity_poly.pdbx_seq_one_letter_code
_entity_poly.pdbx_strand_id
1 'polypeptide(L)'
;GVSSTALLVSVLRRFGANPRFAVPRRSEDGYGLSSSAIDRALEPGRPDLFIALDCGTNSYEEVAYLRSRGIDVIVVDHHRSKEKHLEDGILINPHVHAAPGDAAWHNLCTVGLVFKLMHGLLKRLRSENNPAAFRIKLRDYLDFAAMGTIADLVPLQGENRILARHGLRMLQQTQRPGLRALMRVAGVKPTQGILPVDISFRLGPRINASGRLADAALSVELLLNEDDGFCNETALQLDAFNRERQDIERQITEEAERLVESHYANDHGIVLYGDNWHPGVVGIVAGRVSRKYNRPCVVLGNEGEMAKGSGRSVDGINLVEVLGTCCEHLSNWGGHPMAVGIALAKEHIDTFRAQFSEAVRRYVGGDIAEQELALSAWLPVEHIRERLMDELESLHPFGQANPEPIFGIHGV
;
A
#
# COMPACT_ATOMS: atom_id res chain seq x y z
N GLY A 1 -6.36 2.72 -0.08
CA GLY A 1 -7.31 3.79 -0.43
C GLY A 1 -8.35 3.34 -1.47
N VAL A 2 -7.94 2.93 -2.67
CA VAL A 2 -8.87 2.61 -3.79
C VAL A 2 -9.92 1.56 -3.41
N SER A 3 -9.51 0.42 -2.88
CA SER A 3 -10.45 -0.66 -2.48
C SER A 3 -11.35 -0.23 -1.32
N SER A 4 -10.85 0.57 -0.38
CA SER A 4 -11.62 1.13 0.73
C SER A 4 -12.71 2.05 0.23
N THR A 5 -12.37 2.94 -0.71
CA THR A 5 -13.31 3.86 -1.36
C THR A 5 -14.38 3.10 -2.13
N ALA A 6 -13.96 2.13 -2.95
CA ALA A 6 -14.90 1.31 -3.73
C ALA A 6 -15.89 0.54 -2.83
N LEU A 7 -15.41 -0.04 -1.73
CA LEU A 7 -16.25 -0.73 -0.76
C LEU A 7 -17.25 0.23 -0.11
N LEU A 8 -16.77 1.34 0.46
CA LEU A 8 -17.60 2.31 1.16
C LEU A 8 -18.68 2.90 0.23
N VAL A 9 -18.28 3.41 -0.93
CA VAL A 9 -19.18 4.01 -1.92
C VAL A 9 -20.22 3.00 -2.38
N SER A 10 -19.84 1.76 -2.67
CA SER A 10 -20.76 0.71 -3.10
C SER A 10 -21.82 0.41 -2.04
N VAL A 11 -21.42 0.30 -0.77
CA VAL A 11 -22.36 0.03 0.33
C VAL A 11 -23.28 1.22 0.57
N LEU A 12 -22.76 2.45 0.61
CA LEU A 12 -23.56 3.65 0.82
C LEU A 12 -24.59 3.88 -0.29
N ARG A 13 -24.23 3.62 -1.56
CA ARG A 13 -25.17 3.66 -2.69
C ARG A 13 -26.34 2.68 -2.51
N ARG A 14 -26.09 1.50 -1.94
CA ARG A 14 -27.15 0.51 -1.62
C ARG A 14 -28.09 0.96 -0.51
N PHE A 15 -27.68 1.89 0.34
CA PHE A 15 -28.55 2.57 1.29
C PHE A 15 -29.37 3.72 0.67
N GLY A 16 -29.12 4.09 -0.58
CA GLY A 16 -29.73 5.22 -1.26
C GLY A 16 -29.02 6.55 -1.00
N ALA A 17 -27.85 6.54 -0.37
CA ALA A 17 -27.01 7.72 -0.29
C ALA A 17 -26.36 8.04 -1.65
N ASN A 18 -25.97 9.29 -1.84
CA ASN A 18 -25.27 9.76 -3.04
C ASN A 18 -23.82 10.15 -2.69
N PRO A 19 -22.95 9.17 -2.38
CA PRO A 19 -21.55 9.45 -2.07
C PRO A 19 -20.81 9.88 -3.33
N ARG A 20 -20.07 10.97 -3.21
CA ARG A 20 -19.02 11.38 -4.16
C ARG A 20 -17.68 10.93 -3.62
N PHE A 21 -16.69 10.77 -4.47
CA PHE A 21 -15.33 10.48 -4.04
C PHE A 21 -14.35 11.39 -4.77
N ALA A 22 -13.23 11.67 -4.12
CA ALA A 22 -12.06 12.33 -4.68
C ALA A 22 -10.82 11.51 -4.32
N VAL A 23 -9.87 11.46 -5.21
CA VAL A 23 -8.58 10.80 -4.98
C VAL A 23 -7.48 11.84 -5.12
N PRO A 24 -6.54 11.95 -4.16
CA PRO A 24 -5.40 12.87 -4.29
C PRO A 24 -4.55 12.55 -5.52
N ARG A 25 -4.08 13.59 -6.19
CA ARG A 25 -3.12 13.50 -7.29
C ARG A 25 -1.71 13.63 -6.73
N ARG A 26 -0.94 12.57 -6.78
CA ARG A 26 0.39 12.52 -6.13
C ARG A 26 1.36 13.61 -6.58
N SER A 27 1.27 14.04 -7.84
CA SER A 27 2.10 15.09 -8.41
C SER A 27 1.75 16.49 -7.91
N GLU A 28 0.47 16.72 -7.55
CA GLU A 28 -0.05 18.03 -7.15
C GLU A 28 -0.23 18.12 -5.62
N ASP A 29 -0.80 17.07 -5.02
CA ASP A 29 -1.24 17.06 -3.63
C ASP A 29 -0.24 16.39 -2.68
N GLY A 30 0.70 15.61 -3.21
CA GLY A 30 1.57 14.77 -2.40
C GLY A 30 0.86 13.52 -1.85
N TYR A 31 1.29 13.10 -0.66
CA TYR A 31 0.69 11.96 0.05
C TYR A 31 -0.22 12.46 1.18
N GLY A 32 -1.37 11.81 1.34
CA GLY A 32 -2.28 12.06 2.44
C GLY A 32 -3.40 13.04 2.09
N LEU A 33 -3.99 13.61 3.12
CA LEU A 33 -5.03 14.64 3.01
C LEU A 33 -4.34 16.00 2.93
N SER A 34 -4.53 16.73 1.84
CA SER A 34 -3.98 18.08 1.62
C SER A 34 -5.10 19.09 1.39
N SER A 35 -4.83 20.37 1.65
CA SER A 35 -5.80 21.43 1.42
C SER A 35 -6.24 21.50 -0.05
N SER A 36 -5.32 21.32 -1.00
CA SER A 36 -5.64 21.29 -2.44
C SER A 36 -6.56 20.13 -2.82
N ALA A 37 -6.33 18.93 -2.28
CA ALA A 37 -7.20 17.78 -2.48
C ALA A 37 -8.59 18.00 -1.87
N ILE A 38 -8.67 18.63 -0.71
CA ILE A 38 -9.94 19.00 -0.05
C ILE A 38 -10.70 20.01 -0.91
N ASP A 39 -10.07 21.09 -1.33
CA ASP A 39 -10.72 22.14 -2.10
C ASP A 39 -11.31 21.55 -3.40
N ARG A 40 -10.56 20.73 -4.11
CA ARG A 40 -11.05 20.01 -5.28
C ARG A 40 -12.20 19.05 -4.96
N ALA A 41 -12.17 18.38 -3.83
CA ALA A 41 -13.28 17.52 -3.38
C ALA A 41 -14.55 18.32 -3.06
N LEU A 42 -14.41 19.59 -2.66
CA LEU A 42 -15.51 20.49 -2.33
C LEU A 42 -16.05 21.30 -3.52
N GLU A 43 -15.35 21.35 -4.66
CA GLU A 43 -15.79 22.08 -5.87
C GLU A 43 -17.23 21.73 -6.30
N PRO A 44 -17.67 20.44 -6.32
CA PRO A 44 -19.02 20.11 -6.71
C PRO A 44 -20.10 20.51 -5.68
N GLY A 45 -19.71 21.10 -4.56
CA GLY A 45 -20.58 21.57 -3.49
C GLY A 45 -20.22 20.97 -2.12
N ARG A 46 -20.62 21.68 -1.07
CA ARG A 46 -20.35 21.31 0.31
C ARG A 46 -21.08 20.01 0.71
N PRO A 47 -20.41 18.98 1.23
CA PRO A 47 -21.05 17.82 1.82
C PRO A 47 -21.41 18.09 3.29
N ASP A 48 -22.35 17.31 3.85
CA ASP A 48 -22.59 17.28 5.29
C ASP A 48 -21.54 16.49 6.04
N LEU A 49 -21.00 15.45 5.40
CA LEU A 49 -20.00 14.53 5.96
C LEU A 49 -18.85 14.31 4.98
N PHE A 50 -17.62 14.47 5.46
CA PHE A 50 -16.39 14.12 4.77
C PHE A 50 -15.76 12.89 5.42
N ILE A 51 -15.45 11.87 4.63
CA ILE A 51 -14.80 10.66 5.13
C ILE A 51 -13.43 10.52 4.47
N ALA A 52 -12.36 10.70 5.24
CA ALA A 52 -11.00 10.45 4.79
C ALA A 52 -10.66 8.97 4.95
N LEU A 53 -10.19 8.33 3.87
CA LEU A 53 -9.86 6.91 3.84
C LEU A 53 -8.37 6.71 3.52
N ASP A 54 -7.67 5.94 4.34
CA ASP A 54 -6.27 5.59 4.15
C ASP A 54 -5.30 6.77 4.25
N CYS A 55 -5.75 7.80 4.92
CA CYS A 55 -5.03 9.05 5.23
C CYS A 55 -5.77 9.82 6.32
N GLY A 56 -5.11 10.83 6.86
CA GLY A 56 -5.76 11.80 7.74
C GLY A 56 -5.44 11.64 9.23
N THR A 57 -4.83 10.54 9.66
CA THR A 57 -4.45 10.35 11.08
C THR A 57 -3.62 11.51 11.63
N ASN A 58 -2.76 12.09 10.81
CA ASN A 58 -1.87 13.20 11.19
C ASN A 58 -2.24 14.54 10.50
N SER A 59 -3.41 14.63 9.86
CA SER A 59 -3.85 15.82 9.10
C SER A 59 -4.73 16.73 9.97
N TYR A 60 -4.15 17.26 11.05
CA TYR A 60 -4.88 18.03 12.06
C TYR A 60 -5.45 19.34 11.50
N GLU A 61 -4.64 20.06 10.71
CA GLU A 61 -5.02 21.36 10.13
C GLU A 61 -6.11 21.18 9.07
N GLU A 62 -6.00 20.16 8.24
CA GLU A 62 -6.96 19.86 7.21
C GLU A 62 -8.32 19.43 7.79
N VAL A 63 -8.31 18.67 8.88
CA VAL A 63 -9.54 18.31 9.59
C VAL A 63 -10.16 19.52 10.26
N ALA A 64 -9.38 20.35 10.93
CA ALA A 64 -9.85 21.61 11.52
C ALA A 64 -10.42 22.55 10.45
N TYR A 65 -9.79 22.63 9.28
CA TYR A 65 -10.29 23.39 8.13
C TYR A 65 -11.67 22.92 7.67
N LEU A 66 -11.89 21.62 7.50
CA LEU A 66 -13.20 21.04 7.16
C LEU A 66 -14.24 21.36 8.25
N ARG A 67 -13.88 21.19 9.52
CA ARG A 67 -14.76 21.47 10.66
C ARG A 67 -15.14 22.97 10.75
N SER A 68 -14.22 23.87 10.46
CA SER A 68 -14.50 25.32 10.43
C SER A 68 -15.54 25.70 9.37
N ARG A 69 -15.65 24.88 8.31
CA ARG A 69 -16.69 25.02 7.28
C ARG A 69 -18.02 24.33 7.66
N GLY A 70 -18.14 23.79 8.88
CA GLY A 70 -19.31 23.10 9.38
C GLY A 70 -19.54 21.74 8.72
N ILE A 71 -18.47 21.08 8.27
CA ILE A 71 -18.49 19.73 7.67
C ILE A 71 -18.09 18.73 8.76
N ASP A 72 -18.88 17.70 8.98
CA ASP A 72 -18.50 16.61 9.87
C ASP A 72 -17.41 15.75 9.23
N VAL A 73 -16.44 15.28 10.03
CA VAL A 73 -15.28 14.53 9.52
C VAL A 73 -15.13 13.21 10.24
N ILE A 74 -15.00 12.14 9.46
CA ILE A 74 -14.57 10.81 9.91
C ILE A 74 -13.27 10.47 9.19
N VAL A 75 -12.24 10.09 9.95
CA VAL A 75 -10.98 9.56 9.44
C VAL A 75 -10.95 8.07 9.70
N VAL A 76 -10.80 7.26 8.66
CA VAL A 76 -10.60 5.81 8.75
C VAL A 76 -9.23 5.49 8.18
N ASP A 77 -8.27 5.22 9.05
CA ASP A 77 -6.88 5.10 8.68
C ASP A 77 -6.16 4.06 9.56
N HIS A 78 -5.02 3.55 9.10
CA HIS A 78 -4.20 2.58 9.83
C HIS A 78 -2.72 3.01 9.93
N HIS A 79 -2.39 4.20 9.46
CA HIS A 79 -1.05 4.75 9.60
C HIS A 79 -0.74 5.12 11.06
N ARG A 80 0.53 5.07 11.42
CA ARG A 80 0.95 5.42 12.77
C ARG A 80 0.69 6.90 13.07
N SER A 81 0.14 7.15 14.23
CA SER A 81 -0.05 8.51 14.74
C SER A 81 1.27 9.09 15.23
N LYS A 82 1.45 10.40 15.03
CA LYS A 82 2.41 11.22 15.76
C LYS A 82 1.88 11.50 17.18
N GLU A 83 2.61 12.28 17.97
CA GLU A 83 2.27 12.54 19.38
C GLU A 83 0.93 13.24 19.60
N LYS A 84 0.41 13.97 18.61
CA LYS A 84 -0.90 14.65 18.70
C LYS A 84 -2.04 13.71 18.33
N HIS A 85 -3.19 13.88 18.95
CA HIS A 85 -4.44 13.21 18.59
C HIS A 85 -5.35 14.16 17.82
N LEU A 86 -6.18 13.59 16.94
CA LEU A 86 -7.19 14.34 16.21
C LEU A 86 -8.32 14.72 17.16
N GLU A 87 -8.52 16.02 17.41
CA GLU A 87 -9.51 16.53 18.37
C GLU A 87 -10.85 16.90 17.69
N ASP A 88 -10.79 17.36 16.44
CA ASP A 88 -11.91 17.97 15.74
C ASP A 88 -12.74 17.02 14.87
N GLY A 89 -12.46 15.72 14.89
CA GLY A 89 -13.14 14.70 14.05
C GLY A 89 -13.24 13.35 14.74
N ILE A 90 -13.92 12.43 14.09
CA ILE A 90 -13.95 11.03 14.53
C ILE A 90 -12.78 10.29 13.85
N LEU A 91 -11.85 9.78 14.64
CA LEU A 91 -10.76 8.97 14.16
C LEU A 91 -11.05 7.48 14.43
N ILE A 92 -10.95 6.65 13.39
CA ILE A 92 -10.98 5.18 13.48
C ILE A 92 -9.61 4.69 13.05
N ASN A 93 -8.74 4.41 14.01
CA ASN A 93 -7.38 3.95 13.77
C ASN A 93 -6.97 2.95 14.85
N PRO A 94 -6.59 1.70 14.49
CA PRO A 94 -6.23 0.67 15.46
C PRO A 94 -4.96 1.02 16.24
N HIS A 95 -4.03 1.78 15.67
CA HIS A 95 -2.79 2.18 16.35
C HIS A 95 -3.00 3.27 17.41
N VAL A 96 -4.17 3.93 17.41
CA VAL A 96 -4.53 4.97 18.38
C VAL A 96 -5.49 4.43 19.44
N HIS A 97 -6.40 3.54 19.07
CA HIS A 97 -7.53 3.14 19.92
C HIS A 97 -7.47 1.68 20.43
N ALA A 98 -6.58 0.84 19.89
CA ALA A 98 -6.45 -0.53 20.38
C ALA A 98 -5.80 -0.53 21.75
N ALA A 99 -6.44 -1.18 22.73
CA ALA A 99 -5.83 -1.42 24.02
C ALA A 99 -4.63 -2.39 23.90
N PRO A 100 -3.62 -2.28 24.77
CA PRO A 100 -2.55 -3.27 24.82
C PRO A 100 -3.12 -4.68 25.02
N GLY A 101 -2.81 -5.59 24.08
CA GLY A 101 -3.33 -6.96 24.07
C GLY A 101 -4.60 -7.20 23.23
N ASP A 102 -5.25 -6.16 22.72
CA ASP A 102 -6.36 -6.28 21.77
C ASP A 102 -5.84 -6.46 20.34
N ALA A 103 -5.29 -7.65 20.09
CA ALA A 103 -4.63 -7.98 18.82
C ALA A 103 -5.62 -8.19 17.63
N ALA A 104 -6.92 -8.33 17.91
CA ALA A 104 -7.86 -8.82 16.90
C ALA A 104 -7.99 -7.91 15.68
N TRP A 105 -7.94 -6.60 15.86
CA TRP A 105 -8.12 -5.62 14.79
C TRP A 105 -6.90 -4.69 14.57
N HIS A 106 -5.86 -4.85 15.40
CA HIS A 106 -4.68 -3.98 15.42
C HIS A 106 -3.96 -3.89 14.07
N ASN A 107 -3.95 -4.97 13.31
CA ASN A 107 -3.26 -5.06 12.02
C ASN A 107 -4.19 -4.87 10.81
N LEU A 108 -5.45 -4.46 11.01
CA LEU A 108 -6.35 -4.20 9.89
C LEU A 108 -5.87 -2.98 9.09
N CYS A 109 -5.76 -3.14 7.77
CA CYS A 109 -5.61 -2.01 6.88
C CYS A 109 -6.95 -1.28 6.68
N THR A 110 -6.92 -0.12 6.05
CA THR A 110 -8.10 0.74 5.91
C THR A 110 -9.29 0.02 5.28
N VAL A 111 -9.13 -0.86 4.29
CA VAL A 111 -10.27 -1.59 3.73
C VAL A 111 -10.90 -2.56 4.73
N GLY A 112 -10.08 -3.18 5.58
CA GLY A 112 -10.57 -4.01 6.69
C GLY A 112 -11.36 -3.19 7.72
N LEU A 113 -10.84 -1.99 8.06
CA LEU A 113 -11.54 -1.06 8.96
C LEU A 113 -12.87 -0.59 8.36
N VAL A 114 -12.91 -0.22 7.08
CA VAL A 114 -14.15 0.14 6.38
C VAL A 114 -15.14 -1.03 6.36
N PHE A 115 -14.66 -2.26 6.14
CA PHE A 115 -15.51 -3.45 6.21
C PHE A 115 -16.14 -3.62 7.62
N LYS A 116 -15.34 -3.42 8.69
CA LYS A 116 -15.83 -3.46 10.08
C LYS A 116 -16.79 -2.31 10.38
N LEU A 117 -16.51 -1.11 9.90
CA LEU A 117 -17.39 0.05 10.03
C LEU A 117 -18.76 -0.22 9.39
N MET A 118 -18.76 -0.76 8.17
CA MET A 118 -20.00 -1.12 7.48
C MET A 118 -20.72 -2.28 8.19
N HIS A 119 -20.00 -3.23 8.77
CA HIS A 119 -20.59 -4.28 9.59
C HIS A 119 -21.31 -3.69 10.83
N GLY A 120 -20.65 -2.78 11.55
CA GLY A 120 -21.24 -2.07 12.69
C GLY A 120 -22.48 -1.27 12.30
N LEU A 121 -22.40 -0.50 11.20
CA LEU A 121 -23.51 0.27 10.66
C LEU A 121 -24.71 -0.62 10.30
N LEU A 122 -24.47 -1.72 9.58
CA LEU A 122 -25.52 -2.68 9.21
C LEU A 122 -26.17 -3.31 10.45
N LYS A 123 -25.36 -3.68 11.45
CA LYS A 123 -25.87 -4.25 12.70
C LYS A 123 -26.78 -3.25 13.42
N ARG A 124 -26.37 -1.99 13.50
CA ARG A 124 -27.15 -0.91 14.10
C ARG A 124 -28.47 -0.68 13.36
N LEU A 125 -28.42 -0.48 12.04
CA LEU A 125 -29.60 -0.23 11.23
C LEU A 125 -30.58 -1.42 11.21
N ARG A 126 -30.08 -2.65 11.29
CA ARG A 126 -30.94 -3.84 11.46
C ARG A 126 -31.65 -3.88 12.81
N SER A 127 -30.98 -3.47 13.88
CA SER A 127 -31.61 -3.36 15.21
C SER A 127 -32.69 -2.28 15.24
N GLU A 128 -32.62 -1.29 14.35
CA GLU A 128 -33.62 -0.24 14.13
C GLU A 128 -34.68 -0.61 13.07
N ASN A 129 -34.66 -1.86 12.61
CA ASN A 129 -35.57 -2.38 11.58
C ASN A 129 -35.52 -1.64 10.23
N ASN A 130 -34.35 -1.08 9.86
CA ASN A 130 -34.19 -0.42 8.57
C ASN A 130 -34.22 -1.45 7.42
N PRO A 131 -35.20 -1.38 6.48
CA PRO A 131 -35.36 -2.40 5.44
C PRO A 131 -34.19 -2.49 4.48
N ALA A 132 -33.45 -1.37 4.20
CA ALA A 132 -32.30 -1.36 3.32
C ALA A 132 -31.15 -2.19 3.89
N ALA A 133 -30.96 -2.16 5.22
CA ALA A 133 -29.90 -2.91 5.86
C ALA A 133 -30.03 -4.44 5.74
N PHE A 134 -31.28 -4.95 5.62
CA PHE A 134 -31.50 -6.38 5.42
C PHE A 134 -31.21 -6.86 4.00
N ARG A 135 -31.22 -5.96 3.01
CA ARG A 135 -30.91 -6.28 1.60
C ARG A 135 -29.41 -6.35 1.33
N ILE A 136 -28.59 -5.75 2.18
CA ILE A 136 -27.15 -5.69 1.99
C ILE A 136 -26.48 -6.89 2.67
N LYS A 137 -25.80 -7.70 1.86
CA LYS A 137 -24.98 -8.83 2.33
C LYS A 137 -23.52 -8.40 2.28
N LEU A 138 -22.94 -8.07 3.42
CA LEU A 138 -21.58 -7.54 3.47
C LEU A 138 -20.53 -8.54 2.93
N ARG A 139 -20.80 -9.83 3.00
CA ARG A 139 -19.93 -10.86 2.39
C ARG A 139 -19.68 -10.65 0.89
N ASP A 140 -20.62 -10.00 0.18
CA ASP A 140 -20.52 -9.75 -1.27
C ASP A 140 -19.46 -8.67 -1.60
N TYR A 141 -18.84 -8.07 -0.58
CA TYR A 141 -17.78 -7.06 -0.67
C TYR A 141 -16.42 -7.58 -0.14
N LEU A 142 -16.33 -8.88 0.17
CA LEU A 142 -15.07 -9.49 0.61
C LEU A 142 -14.02 -9.50 -0.49
N ASP A 143 -14.40 -9.44 -1.77
CA ASP A 143 -13.50 -9.28 -2.90
C ASP A 143 -12.69 -7.98 -2.77
N PHE A 144 -13.33 -6.84 -2.47
CA PHE A 144 -12.63 -5.58 -2.20
C PHE A 144 -11.78 -5.64 -0.93
N ALA A 145 -12.29 -6.29 0.12
CA ALA A 145 -11.55 -6.45 1.36
C ALA A 145 -10.23 -7.23 1.14
N ALA A 146 -10.28 -8.35 0.40
CA ALA A 146 -9.08 -9.11 0.07
C ALA A 146 -8.12 -8.33 -0.82
N MET A 147 -8.65 -7.65 -1.85
CA MET A 147 -7.83 -6.82 -2.74
C MET A 147 -6.99 -5.80 -1.96
N GLY A 148 -7.60 -5.05 -1.05
CA GLY A 148 -6.87 -4.05 -0.27
C GLY A 148 -5.98 -4.68 0.79
N THR A 149 -6.47 -5.66 1.56
CA THR A 149 -5.69 -6.32 2.64
C THR A 149 -4.40 -6.95 2.11
N ILE A 150 -4.46 -7.63 0.96
CA ILE A 150 -3.30 -8.29 0.37
C ILE A 150 -2.38 -7.29 -0.31
N ALA A 151 -2.93 -6.30 -1.04
CA ALA A 151 -2.13 -5.31 -1.76
C ALA A 151 -1.38 -4.35 -0.80
N ASP A 152 -1.90 -4.14 0.40
CA ASP A 152 -1.31 -3.27 1.43
C ASP A 152 -0.24 -3.98 2.28
N LEU A 153 -0.01 -5.27 2.03
CA LEU A 153 1.01 -6.10 2.68
C LEU A 153 0.89 -6.12 4.22
N VAL A 154 -0.31 -6.00 4.77
CA VAL A 154 -0.54 -6.16 6.20
C VAL A 154 -0.43 -7.63 6.62
N PRO A 155 -0.08 -7.93 7.89
CA PRO A 155 0.03 -9.30 8.40
C PRO A 155 -1.21 -10.15 8.11
N LEU A 156 -1.05 -11.27 7.40
CA LEU A 156 -2.13 -12.21 7.11
C LEU A 156 -2.37 -13.16 8.29
N GLN A 157 -2.69 -12.56 9.43
CA GLN A 157 -3.02 -13.23 10.70
C GLN A 157 -4.38 -12.77 11.21
N GLY A 158 -5.01 -13.54 12.12
CA GLY A 158 -6.28 -13.18 12.72
C GLY A 158 -7.36 -12.80 11.69
N GLU A 159 -7.99 -11.63 11.85
CA GLU A 159 -9.06 -11.16 10.96
C GLU A 159 -8.58 -10.90 9.53
N ASN A 160 -7.34 -10.39 9.33
CA ASN A 160 -6.79 -10.19 7.99
C ASN A 160 -6.72 -11.49 7.19
N ARG A 161 -6.32 -12.59 7.84
CA ARG A 161 -6.30 -13.92 7.21
C ARG A 161 -7.70 -14.38 6.84
N ILE A 162 -8.68 -14.15 7.70
CA ILE A 162 -10.09 -14.50 7.44
C ILE A 162 -10.62 -13.70 6.25
N LEU A 163 -10.41 -12.37 6.24
CA LEU A 163 -10.82 -11.48 5.15
C LEU A 163 -10.15 -11.87 3.82
N ALA A 164 -8.84 -12.12 3.85
CA ALA A 164 -8.08 -12.54 2.67
C ALA A 164 -8.57 -13.89 2.13
N ARG A 165 -8.70 -14.92 2.99
CA ARG A 165 -9.11 -16.28 2.61
C ARG A 165 -10.50 -16.30 1.97
N HIS A 166 -11.46 -15.65 2.61
CA HIS A 166 -12.84 -15.62 2.09
C HIS A 166 -12.98 -14.67 0.91
N GLY A 167 -12.24 -13.56 0.93
CA GLY A 167 -12.27 -12.60 -0.16
C GLY A 167 -11.62 -13.11 -1.45
N LEU A 168 -10.56 -13.90 -1.38
CA LEU A 168 -10.00 -14.60 -2.56
C LEU A 168 -11.03 -15.52 -3.22
N ARG A 169 -11.81 -16.25 -2.42
CA ARG A 169 -12.91 -17.09 -2.94
C ARG A 169 -14.02 -16.25 -3.57
N MET A 170 -14.35 -15.10 -2.96
CA MET A 170 -15.34 -14.18 -3.53
C MET A 170 -14.80 -13.53 -4.82
N LEU A 171 -13.53 -13.17 -4.87
CA LEU A 171 -12.87 -12.63 -6.07
C LEU A 171 -12.90 -13.64 -7.21
N GLN A 172 -12.65 -14.92 -6.92
CA GLN A 172 -12.74 -15.99 -7.90
C GLN A 172 -14.12 -16.11 -8.57
N GLN A 173 -15.18 -15.77 -7.85
CA GLN A 173 -16.57 -15.85 -8.29
C GLN A 173 -17.21 -14.49 -8.57
N THR A 174 -16.40 -13.41 -8.55
CA THR A 174 -16.92 -12.04 -8.66
C THR A 174 -17.68 -11.83 -9.97
N GLN A 175 -18.82 -11.14 -9.87
CA GLN A 175 -19.60 -10.69 -11.01
C GLN A 175 -19.36 -9.21 -11.35
N ARG A 176 -18.46 -8.53 -10.61
CA ARG A 176 -18.15 -7.12 -10.86
C ARG A 176 -17.40 -6.98 -12.18
N PRO A 177 -17.98 -6.21 -13.16
CA PRO A 177 -17.36 -6.04 -14.47
C PRO A 177 -15.91 -5.53 -14.38
N GLY A 178 -15.64 -4.55 -13.51
CA GLY A 178 -14.32 -3.98 -13.33
C GLY A 178 -13.27 -4.98 -12.84
N LEU A 179 -13.60 -5.82 -11.85
CA LEU A 179 -12.68 -6.86 -11.36
C LEU A 179 -12.44 -7.95 -12.42
N ARG A 180 -13.49 -8.34 -13.16
CA ARG A 180 -13.37 -9.31 -14.26
C ARG A 180 -12.50 -8.79 -15.40
N ALA A 181 -12.69 -7.53 -15.78
CA ALA A 181 -11.88 -6.87 -16.81
C ALA A 181 -10.41 -6.77 -16.36
N LEU A 182 -10.17 -6.35 -15.11
CA LEU A 182 -8.82 -6.25 -14.54
C LEU A 182 -8.11 -7.62 -14.50
N MET A 183 -8.79 -8.68 -14.07
CA MET A 183 -8.24 -10.04 -14.08
C MET A 183 -7.90 -10.51 -15.50
N ARG A 184 -8.74 -10.19 -16.48
CA ARG A 184 -8.53 -10.55 -17.88
C ARG A 184 -7.24 -9.94 -18.44
N VAL A 185 -7.05 -8.63 -18.29
CA VAL A 185 -5.83 -7.94 -18.78
C VAL A 185 -4.59 -8.33 -17.99
N ALA A 186 -4.76 -8.74 -16.73
CA ALA A 186 -3.67 -9.24 -15.88
C ALA A 186 -3.29 -10.70 -16.15
N GLY A 187 -4.03 -11.43 -16.99
CA GLY A 187 -3.82 -12.85 -17.23
C GLY A 187 -4.14 -13.74 -16.02
N VAL A 188 -4.95 -13.26 -15.09
CA VAL A 188 -5.42 -14.02 -13.92
C VAL A 188 -6.63 -14.86 -14.33
N LYS A 189 -6.56 -16.16 -14.12
CA LYS A 189 -7.61 -17.12 -14.51
C LYS A 189 -8.35 -17.60 -13.27
N PRO A 190 -9.58 -17.15 -13.00
CA PRO A 190 -10.34 -17.58 -11.82
C PRO A 190 -10.54 -19.08 -11.71
N THR A 191 -10.59 -19.80 -12.84
CA THR A 191 -10.76 -21.27 -12.89
C THR A 191 -9.57 -22.05 -12.31
N GLN A 192 -8.41 -21.41 -12.19
CA GLN A 192 -7.19 -22.03 -11.61
C GLN A 192 -7.00 -21.68 -10.12
N GLY A 193 -7.97 -20.97 -9.53
CA GLY A 193 -7.83 -20.36 -8.21
C GLY A 193 -7.15 -18.98 -8.30
N ILE A 194 -7.36 -18.16 -7.29
CA ILE A 194 -6.72 -16.84 -7.15
C ILE A 194 -5.88 -16.86 -5.88
N LEU A 195 -4.60 -16.56 -6.02
CA LEU A 195 -3.64 -16.54 -4.94
C LEU A 195 -3.30 -15.10 -4.52
N PRO A 196 -2.78 -14.88 -3.30
CA PRO A 196 -2.30 -13.56 -2.88
C PRO A 196 -1.29 -12.94 -3.86
N VAL A 197 -0.42 -13.76 -4.45
CA VAL A 197 0.56 -13.32 -5.46
C VAL A 197 -0.10 -12.68 -6.68
N ASP A 198 -1.28 -13.13 -7.09
CA ASP A 198 -2.02 -12.52 -8.19
C ASP A 198 -2.47 -11.09 -7.84
N ILE A 199 -2.92 -10.88 -6.61
CA ILE A 199 -3.29 -9.54 -6.14
C ILE A 199 -2.04 -8.67 -6.02
N SER A 200 -0.99 -9.13 -5.33
CA SER A 200 0.20 -8.32 -5.05
C SER A 200 1.00 -7.95 -6.30
N PHE A 201 1.10 -8.87 -7.28
CA PHE A 201 2.02 -8.69 -8.41
C PHE A 201 1.32 -8.55 -9.78
N ARG A 202 0.01 -8.80 -9.87
CA ARG A 202 -0.73 -8.68 -11.12
C ARG A 202 -1.84 -7.62 -11.05
N LEU A 203 -2.77 -7.73 -10.10
CA LEU A 203 -3.92 -6.81 -10.02
C LEU A 203 -3.54 -5.48 -9.36
N GLY A 204 -2.91 -5.52 -8.18
CA GLY A 204 -2.50 -4.34 -7.42
C GLY A 204 -1.59 -3.38 -8.19
N PRO A 205 -0.53 -3.85 -8.89
CA PRO A 205 0.32 -2.98 -9.69
C PRO A 205 -0.42 -2.18 -10.77
N ARG A 206 -1.46 -2.76 -11.41
CA ARG A 206 -2.29 -2.06 -12.41
C ARG A 206 -3.13 -0.97 -11.78
N ILE A 207 -3.78 -1.25 -10.65
CA ILE A 207 -4.51 -0.25 -9.85
C ILE A 207 -3.58 0.88 -9.43
N ASN A 208 -2.39 0.55 -8.94
CA ASN A 208 -1.43 1.53 -8.43
C ASN A 208 -0.75 2.35 -9.54
N ALA A 209 -0.69 1.84 -10.78
CA ALA A 209 -0.03 2.52 -11.89
C ALA A 209 -0.73 3.83 -12.26
N SER A 210 -2.07 3.89 -12.22
CA SER A 210 -2.80 5.14 -12.47
C SER A 210 -2.41 6.25 -11.50
N GLY A 211 -2.28 5.95 -10.20
CA GLY A 211 -1.85 6.93 -9.21
C GLY A 211 -0.36 7.30 -9.25
N ARG A 212 0.43 6.70 -10.15
CA ARG A 212 1.85 7.03 -10.36
C ARG A 212 2.09 7.84 -11.63
N LEU A 213 1.33 7.56 -12.69
CA LEU A 213 1.53 8.11 -14.03
C LEU A 213 0.31 8.91 -14.55
N ALA A 214 -0.85 8.79 -13.89
CA ALA A 214 -2.11 9.40 -14.31
C ALA A 214 -2.99 9.76 -13.09
N ASP A 215 -4.31 9.60 -13.20
CA ASP A 215 -5.28 9.85 -12.15
C ASP A 215 -5.74 8.54 -11.50
N ALA A 216 -5.52 8.42 -10.18
CA ALA A 216 -5.94 7.24 -9.42
C ALA A 216 -7.47 7.07 -9.33
N ALA A 217 -8.26 8.10 -9.67
CA ALA A 217 -9.72 8.02 -9.74
C ALA A 217 -10.18 6.95 -10.74
N LEU A 218 -9.47 6.76 -11.85
CA LEU A 218 -9.76 5.70 -12.84
C LEU A 218 -9.87 4.31 -12.21
N SER A 219 -9.02 4.02 -11.23
CA SER A 219 -9.05 2.73 -10.54
C SER A 219 -10.27 2.57 -9.65
N VAL A 220 -10.74 3.64 -9.01
CA VAL A 220 -11.98 3.62 -8.24
C VAL A 220 -13.20 3.49 -9.17
N GLU A 221 -13.21 4.24 -10.27
CA GLU A 221 -14.26 4.17 -11.29
C GLU A 221 -14.39 2.78 -11.88
N LEU A 222 -13.26 2.14 -12.25
CA LEU A 222 -13.24 0.75 -12.70
C LEU A 222 -13.94 -0.19 -11.72
N LEU A 223 -13.64 -0.07 -10.43
CA LEU A 223 -14.19 -0.95 -9.40
C LEU A 223 -15.67 -0.71 -9.11
N LEU A 224 -16.18 0.51 -9.38
CA LEU A 224 -17.54 0.93 -9.11
C LEU A 224 -18.49 0.78 -10.30
N ASN A 225 -17.95 0.70 -11.52
CA ASN A 225 -18.76 0.72 -12.74
C ASN A 225 -19.40 -0.65 -13.02
N GLU A 226 -20.62 -0.63 -13.52
CA GLU A 226 -21.40 -1.82 -13.90
C GLU A 226 -21.45 -2.03 -15.42
N ASP A 227 -20.92 -1.10 -16.24
CA ASP A 227 -20.84 -1.21 -17.69
C ASP A 227 -19.60 -2.00 -18.12
N ASP A 228 -19.82 -3.11 -18.83
CA ASP A 228 -18.74 -3.99 -19.29
C ASP A 228 -17.83 -3.29 -20.32
N GLY A 229 -18.35 -2.41 -21.18
CA GLY A 229 -17.59 -1.68 -22.19
C GLY A 229 -16.61 -0.73 -21.51
N PHE A 230 -17.10 0.16 -20.66
CA PHE A 230 -16.29 1.06 -19.86
C PHE A 230 -15.21 0.31 -19.05
N CYS A 231 -15.59 -0.77 -18.37
CA CYS A 231 -14.66 -1.54 -17.56
C CYS A 231 -13.54 -2.17 -18.38
N ASN A 232 -13.84 -2.66 -19.59
CA ASN A 232 -12.83 -3.23 -20.48
C ASN A 232 -11.84 -2.17 -20.97
N GLU A 233 -12.32 -1.00 -21.41
CA GLU A 233 -11.47 0.11 -21.86
C GLU A 233 -10.58 0.61 -20.72
N THR A 234 -11.16 0.86 -19.56
CA THR A 234 -10.42 1.33 -18.37
C THR A 234 -9.38 0.31 -17.91
N ALA A 235 -9.71 -0.99 -17.91
CA ALA A 235 -8.75 -2.04 -17.54
C ALA A 235 -7.57 -2.10 -18.53
N LEU A 236 -7.81 -1.93 -19.84
CA LEU A 236 -6.74 -1.85 -20.85
C LEU A 236 -5.86 -0.61 -20.63
N GLN A 237 -6.46 0.52 -20.28
CA GLN A 237 -5.72 1.75 -19.97
C GLN A 237 -4.83 1.56 -18.72
N LEU A 238 -5.35 0.94 -17.66
CA LEU A 238 -4.56 0.63 -16.46
C LEU A 238 -3.41 -0.35 -16.76
N ASP A 239 -3.63 -1.33 -17.64
CA ASP A 239 -2.59 -2.24 -18.10
C ASP A 239 -1.50 -1.51 -18.89
N ALA A 240 -1.88 -0.55 -19.75
CA ALA A 240 -0.93 0.28 -20.48
C ALA A 240 -0.07 1.12 -19.53
N PHE A 241 -0.65 1.81 -18.56
CA PHE A 241 0.10 2.54 -17.53
C PHE A 241 1.02 1.62 -16.71
N ASN A 242 0.57 0.41 -16.40
CA ASN A 242 1.43 -0.53 -15.68
C ASN A 242 2.62 -1.00 -16.52
N ARG A 243 2.45 -1.23 -17.83
CA ARG A 243 3.56 -1.55 -18.75
C ARG A 243 4.53 -0.38 -18.86
N GLU A 244 4.03 0.83 -19.08
CA GLU A 244 4.86 2.03 -19.13
C GLU A 244 5.66 2.21 -17.81
N ARG A 245 5.01 2.05 -16.66
CA ARG A 245 5.69 2.08 -15.37
C ARG A 245 6.78 1.00 -15.27
N GLN A 246 6.54 -0.22 -15.78
CA GLN A 246 7.53 -1.30 -15.78
C GLN A 246 8.71 -1.00 -16.69
N ASP A 247 8.49 -0.38 -17.83
CA ASP A 247 9.57 0.01 -18.75
C ASP A 247 10.43 1.12 -18.15
N ILE A 248 9.83 2.16 -17.58
CA ILE A 248 10.53 3.21 -16.84
C ILE A 248 11.33 2.60 -15.67
N GLU A 249 10.70 1.73 -14.89
CA GLU A 249 11.33 1.05 -13.75
C GLU A 249 12.55 0.23 -14.18
N ARG A 250 12.45 -0.52 -15.28
CA ARG A 250 13.55 -1.32 -15.81
C ARG A 250 14.72 -0.43 -16.22
N GLN A 251 14.47 0.62 -16.99
CA GLN A 251 15.50 1.56 -17.45
C GLN A 251 16.24 2.21 -16.29
N ILE A 252 15.50 2.74 -15.30
CA ILE A 252 16.10 3.35 -14.11
C ILE A 252 16.87 2.32 -13.30
N THR A 253 16.36 1.09 -13.17
CA THR A 253 17.05 0.03 -12.40
C THR A 253 18.38 -0.34 -13.04
N GLU A 254 18.42 -0.52 -14.37
CA GLU A 254 19.66 -0.83 -15.11
C GLU A 254 20.70 0.30 -15.00
N GLU A 255 20.26 1.55 -15.03
CA GLU A 255 21.14 2.71 -14.84
C GLU A 255 21.63 2.80 -13.39
N ALA A 256 20.73 2.62 -12.41
CA ALA A 256 21.05 2.60 -10.99
C ALA A 256 22.08 1.52 -10.64
N GLU A 257 21.91 0.31 -11.16
CA GLU A 257 22.84 -0.80 -10.95
C GLU A 257 24.22 -0.51 -11.52
N ARG A 258 24.31 0.06 -12.74
CA ARG A 258 25.58 0.51 -13.32
C ARG A 258 26.28 1.56 -12.45
N LEU A 259 25.53 2.52 -11.89
CA LEU A 259 26.09 3.51 -10.98
C LEU A 259 26.62 2.89 -9.69
N VAL A 260 25.92 1.93 -9.11
CA VAL A 260 26.39 1.21 -7.92
C VAL A 260 27.69 0.47 -8.23
N GLU A 261 27.73 -0.30 -9.30
CA GLU A 261 28.88 -1.14 -9.66
C GLU A 261 30.13 -0.30 -10.01
N SER A 262 29.93 0.87 -10.64
CA SER A 262 31.06 1.72 -11.07
C SER A 262 31.57 2.69 -10.01
N HIS A 263 30.70 3.18 -9.10
CA HIS A 263 31.05 4.28 -8.21
C HIS A 263 30.77 4.02 -6.72
N TYR A 264 29.79 3.18 -6.40
CA TYR A 264 29.25 3.06 -5.03
C TYR A 264 29.30 1.61 -4.49
N ALA A 265 30.12 0.75 -5.09
CA ALA A 265 30.22 -0.66 -4.72
C ALA A 265 30.64 -0.88 -3.25
N ASN A 266 31.36 0.06 -2.66
CA ASN A 266 31.87 -0.02 -1.29
C ASN A 266 31.04 0.78 -0.27
N ASP A 267 29.97 1.47 -0.72
CA ASP A 267 29.14 2.28 0.18
C ASP A 267 28.26 1.36 1.04
N HIS A 268 28.22 1.61 2.35
CA HIS A 268 27.33 0.87 3.27
C HIS A 268 25.86 1.26 3.09
N GLY A 269 25.59 2.52 2.76
CA GLY A 269 24.28 3.04 2.39
C GLY A 269 24.36 3.69 1.00
N ILE A 270 23.52 3.24 0.08
CA ILE A 270 23.55 3.64 -1.33
C ILE A 270 22.65 4.85 -1.53
N VAL A 271 23.17 5.95 -2.13
CA VAL A 271 22.35 7.10 -2.56
C VAL A 271 22.59 7.34 -4.04
N LEU A 272 21.52 7.25 -4.83
CA LEU A 272 21.54 7.41 -6.28
C LEU A 272 20.66 8.58 -6.69
N TYR A 273 21.06 9.28 -7.75
CA TYR A 273 20.33 10.38 -8.33
C TYR A 273 20.40 10.31 -9.87
N GLY A 274 19.29 10.62 -10.51
CA GLY A 274 19.21 10.78 -11.94
C GLY A 274 18.25 11.90 -12.34
N ASP A 275 18.71 12.80 -13.24
CA ASP A 275 17.92 13.95 -13.70
C ASP A 275 16.62 13.54 -14.41
N ASN A 276 16.64 12.41 -15.11
CA ASN A 276 15.49 11.91 -15.87
C ASN A 276 14.71 10.81 -15.15
N TRP A 277 14.99 10.57 -13.87
CA TRP A 277 14.33 9.52 -13.11
C TRP A 277 12.97 9.98 -12.58
N HIS A 278 11.93 9.26 -12.97
CA HIS A 278 10.55 9.61 -12.64
C HIS A 278 10.26 9.43 -11.13
N PRO A 279 9.87 10.49 -10.39
CA PRO A 279 9.69 10.42 -8.93
C PRO A 279 8.65 9.37 -8.45
N GLY A 280 7.64 9.08 -9.28
CA GLY A 280 6.63 8.05 -8.99
C GLY A 280 7.16 6.60 -9.03
N VAL A 281 8.36 6.38 -9.60
CA VAL A 281 8.95 5.06 -9.84
C VAL A 281 10.19 4.80 -8.98
N VAL A 282 10.95 5.83 -8.61
CA VAL A 282 12.23 5.69 -7.86
C VAL A 282 12.10 4.87 -6.57
N GLY A 283 10.95 4.90 -5.90
CA GLY A 283 10.72 4.09 -4.69
C GLY A 283 10.67 2.58 -4.95
N ILE A 284 10.30 2.15 -6.17
CA ILE A 284 10.33 0.73 -6.56
C ILE A 284 11.78 0.34 -6.87
N VAL A 285 12.50 1.21 -7.58
CA VAL A 285 13.92 1.02 -7.89
C VAL A 285 14.75 0.93 -6.61
N ALA A 286 14.52 1.82 -5.64
CA ALA A 286 15.17 1.75 -4.33
C ALA A 286 15.01 0.38 -3.67
N GLY A 287 13.79 -0.20 -3.73
CA GLY A 287 13.55 -1.53 -3.19
C GLY A 287 14.21 -2.67 -3.96
N ARG A 288 14.41 -2.53 -5.27
CA ARG A 288 15.16 -3.52 -6.07
C ARG A 288 16.66 -3.45 -5.80
N VAL A 289 17.23 -2.26 -5.83
CA VAL A 289 18.63 -2.03 -5.55
C VAL A 289 18.99 -2.45 -4.12
N SER A 290 18.18 -2.04 -3.14
CA SER A 290 18.38 -2.42 -1.74
C SER A 290 18.44 -3.95 -1.56
N ARG A 291 17.51 -4.69 -2.17
CA ARG A 291 17.49 -6.16 -2.10
C ARG A 291 18.65 -6.81 -2.85
N LYS A 292 19.00 -6.30 -4.06
CA LYS A 292 20.08 -6.88 -4.87
C LYS A 292 21.42 -6.79 -4.17
N TYR A 293 21.70 -5.63 -3.57
CA TYR A 293 23.01 -5.37 -2.92
C TYR A 293 22.99 -5.61 -1.41
N ASN A 294 21.82 -5.98 -0.85
CA ASN A 294 21.62 -6.16 0.59
C ASN A 294 22.06 -4.94 1.41
N ARG A 295 21.70 -3.72 0.98
CA ARG A 295 22.07 -2.45 1.60
C ARG A 295 20.89 -1.48 1.60
N PRO A 296 20.78 -0.60 2.61
CA PRO A 296 19.86 0.53 2.53
C PRO A 296 20.14 1.37 1.29
N CYS A 297 19.09 1.72 0.56
CA CYS A 297 19.22 2.46 -0.69
C CYS A 297 18.22 3.61 -0.75
N VAL A 298 18.70 4.80 -1.08
CA VAL A 298 17.93 5.99 -1.42
C VAL A 298 18.07 6.25 -2.91
N VAL A 299 16.95 6.40 -3.60
CA VAL A 299 16.91 6.75 -5.02
C VAL A 299 16.13 8.04 -5.19
N LEU A 300 16.77 9.01 -5.82
CA LEU A 300 16.28 10.38 -6.00
C LEU A 300 16.07 10.69 -7.48
N GLY A 301 14.98 11.35 -7.78
CA GLY A 301 14.69 11.94 -9.10
C GLY A 301 14.66 13.46 -9.02
N ASN A 302 14.60 14.08 -10.19
CA ASN A 302 14.59 15.53 -10.34
C ASN A 302 13.18 16.11 -10.07
N GLU A 303 13.12 17.15 -9.24
CA GLU A 303 11.92 17.97 -9.02
C GLU A 303 12.32 19.46 -9.03
N GLY A 304 12.71 19.97 -10.20
CA GLY A 304 13.18 21.36 -10.36
C GLY A 304 14.55 21.59 -9.69
N GLU A 305 14.61 22.51 -8.72
CA GLU A 305 15.81 22.77 -7.92
C GLU A 305 16.06 21.72 -6.84
N MET A 306 15.07 20.87 -6.59
CA MET A 306 15.12 19.84 -5.57
C MET A 306 15.33 18.47 -6.19
N ALA A 307 15.87 17.56 -5.39
CA ALA A 307 15.84 16.12 -5.62
C ALA A 307 14.85 15.50 -4.64
N LYS A 308 13.95 14.66 -5.14
CA LYS A 308 12.95 13.99 -4.34
C LYS A 308 12.94 12.49 -4.63
N GLY A 309 12.77 11.69 -3.62
CA GLY A 309 12.75 10.25 -3.81
C GLY A 309 12.37 9.45 -2.59
N SER A 310 12.83 8.22 -2.59
CA SER A 310 12.49 7.25 -1.55
C SER A 310 13.70 6.43 -1.13
N GLY A 311 13.77 6.13 0.16
CA GLY A 311 14.67 5.13 0.71
C GLY A 311 13.97 3.80 0.99
N ARG A 312 14.73 2.72 0.87
CA ARG A 312 14.33 1.37 1.28
C ARG A 312 15.46 0.74 2.09
N SER A 313 15.06 0.00 3.11
CA SER A 313 16.01 -0.69 4.00
C SER A 313 16.11 -2.18 3.70
N VAL A 314 17.02 -2.81 4.41
CA VAL A 314 17.17 -4.26 4.56
C VAL A 314 16.92 -4.63 6.02
N ASP A 315 16.77 -5.91 6.30
CA ASP A 315 16.52 -6.40 7.65
C ASP A 315 17.64 -5.96 8.62
N GLY A 316 17.24 -5.61 9.82
CA GLY A 316 18.15 -5.17 10.89
C GLY A 316 18.54 -3.68 10.84
N ILE A 317 18.15 -2.91 9.82
CA ILE A 317 18.52 -1.49 9.71
C ILE A 317 17.26 -0.60 9.69
N ASN A 318 17.15 0.28 10.68
CA ASN A 318 16.05 1.25 10.79
C ASN A 318 16.43 2.57 10.10
N LEU A 319 15.82 2.82 8.92
CA LEU A 319 16.10 4.05 8.15
C LEU A 319 15.73 5.34 8.87
N VAL A 320 14.72 5.32 9.74
CA VAL A 320 14.32 6.52 10.49
C VAL A 320 15.41 6.91 11.49
N GLU A 321 15.99 5.93 12.19
CA GLU A 321 17.11 6.15 13.10
C GLU A 321 18.37 6.60 12.37
N VAL A 322 18.71 5.93 11.27
CA VAL A 322 19.87 6.28 10.44
C VAL A 322 19.74 7.71 9.93
N LEU A 323 18.60 8.07 9.31
CA LEU A 323 18.37 9.42 8.78
C LEU A 323 18.36 10.47 9.88
N GLY A 324 17.87 10.17 11.06
CA GLY A 324 17.93 11.09 12.21
C GLY A 324 19.34 11.56 12.56
N THR A 325 20.37 10.78 12.18
CA THR A 325 21.80 11.14 12.41
C THR A 325 22.46 11.89 11.25
N CYS A 326 21.81 11.99 10.08
CA CYS A 326 22.37 12.61 8.86
C CYS A 326 21.34 13.45 8.10
N CYS A 327 20.35 14.02 8.79
CA CYS A 327 19.25 14.77 8.16
C CYS A 327 19.53 16.28 7.96
N GLU A 328 20.72 16.77 8.28
CA GLU A 328 21.05 18.22 8.27
C GLU A 328 20.76 18.91 6.93
N HIS A 329 20.95 18.19 5.81
CA HIS A 329 20.74 18.70 4.45
C HIS A 329 19.40 18.30 3.84
N LEU A 330 18.54 17.61 4.61
CA LEU A 330 17.22 17.20 4.13
C LEU A 330 16.20 18.31 4.37
N SER A 331 15.56 18.77 3.30
CA SER A 331 14.49 19.78 3.40
C SER A 331 13.20 19.16 3.96
N ASN A 332 12.94 17.90 3.63
CA ASN A 332 11.83 17.11 4.16
C ASN A 332 12.18 15.62 4.13
N TRP A 333 11.81 14.91 5.19
CA TRP A 333 11.96 13.45 5.24
C TRP A 333 11.00 12.84 6.26
N GLY A 334 10.70 11.56 6.08
CA GLY A 334 9.88 10.82 7.02
C GLY A 334 9.42 9.47 6.45
N GLY A 335 8.87 8.64 7.32
CA GLY A 335 8.38 7.32 6.93
C GLY A 335 8.46 6.32 8.08
N HIS A 336 8.81 5.10 7.73
CA HIS A 336 8.88 3.93 8.61
C HIS A 336 10.28 3.30 8.56
N PRO A 337 10.63 2.40 9.49
CA PRO A 337 11.95 1.77 9.53
C PRO A 337 12.43 1.20 8.19
N MET A 338 11.53 0.63 7.38
CA MET A 338 11.86 -0.03 6.11
C MET A 338 11.69 0.86 4.87
N ALA A 339 11.03 2.03 4.99
CA ALA A 339 10.72 2.87 3.83
C ALA A 339 10.52 4.33 4.24
N VAL A 340 11.24 5.23 3.57
CA VAL A 340 11.21 6.67 3.82
C VAL A 340 10.99 7.46 2.53
N GLY A 341 10.36 8.63 2.66
CA GLY A 341 10.37 9.68 1.64
C GLY A 341 11.42 10.72 1.99
N ILE A 342 12.09 11.28 0.99
CA ILE A 342 13.19 12.24 1.17
C ILE A 342 13.10 13.33 0.11
N ALA A 343 13.41 14.57 0.50
CA ALA A 343 13.62 15.70 -0.39
C ALA A 343 14.79 16.54 0.10
N LEU A 344 15.67 16.97 -0.83
CA LEU A 344 16.81 17.83 -0.54
C LEU A 344 17.17 18.69 -1.77
N ALA A 345 17.93 19.76 -1.56
CA ALA A 345 18.49 20.53 -2.66
C ALA A 345 19.56 19.71 -3.40
N LYS A 346 19.60 19.82 -4.73
CA LYS A 346 20.51 19.04 -5.57
C LYS A 346 21.99 19.23 -5.22
N GLU A 347 22.37 20.44 -4.80
CA GLU A 347 23.73 20.78 -4.38
C GLU A 347 24.21 19.98 -3.14
N HIS A 348 23.27 19.42 -2.37
CA HIS A 348 23.57 18.63 -1.17
C HIS A 348 23.62 17.11 -1.40
N ILE A 349 23.35 16.63 -2.61
CA ILE A 349 23.27 15.18 -2.89
C ILE A 349 24.58 14.45 -2.52
N ASP A 350 25.73 15.00 -2.93
CA ASP A 350 27.01 14.33 -2.69
C ASP A 350 27.39 14.34 -1.21
N THR A 351 27.11 15.44 -0.51
CA THR A 351 27.31 15.53 0.94
C THR A 351 26.42 14.54 1.68
N PHE A 352 25.12 14.49 1.31
CA PHE A 352 24.18 13.56 1.90
C PHE A 352 24.58 12.09 1.62
N ARG A 353 25.07 11.77 0.42
CA ARG A 353 25.54 10.42 0.06
C ARG A 353 26.65 9.95 1.01
N ALA A 354 27.68 10.78 1.21
CA ALA A 354 28.78 10.46 2.12
C ALA A 354 28.28 10.30 3.57
N GLN A 355 27.43 11.21 4.04
CA GLN A 355 26.89 11.15 5.40
C GLN A 355 25.99 9.94 5.60
N PHE A 356 25.13 9.59 4.64
CA PHE A 356 24.25 8.44 4.72
C PHE A 356 25.01 7.11 4.75
N SER A 357 26.03 6.95 3.88
CA SER A 357 26.87 5.75 3.88
C SER A 357 27.59 5.58 5.21
N GLU A 358 28.15 6.65 5.77
CA GLU A 358 28.81 6.64 7.07
C GLU A 358 27.83 6.40 8.23
N ALA A 359 26.63 6.97 8.17
CA ALA A 359 25.59 6.75 9.17
C ALA A 359 25.16 5.27 9.20
N VAL A 360 24.98 4.65 8.03
CA VAL A 360 24.68 3.20 7.95
C VAL A 360 25.84 2.39 8.52
N ARG A 361 27.09 2.69 8.15
CA ARG A 361 28.29 2.01 8.66
C ARG A 361 28.35 2.05 10.19
N ARG A 362 28.08 3.21 10.79
CA ARG A 362 28.04 3.37 12.25
C ARG A 362 26.90 2.60 12.89
N TYR A 363 25.73 2.62 12.25
CA TYR A 363 24.55 1.94 12.77
C TYR A 363 24.75 0.42 12.88
N VAL A 364 25.37 -0.19 11.87
CA VAL A 364 25.65 -1.64 11.86
C VAL A 364 26.90 -2.04 12.64
N GLY A 365 27.79 -1.09 12.95
CA GLY A 365 29.02 -1.34 13.69
C GLY A 365 30.07 -2.14 12.91
N GLY A 366 29.95 -2.24 11.59
CA GLY A 366 30.83 -3.03 10.72
C GLY A 366 30.17 -3.35 9.38
N ASP A 367 30.38 -4.55 8.87
CA ASP A 367 29.75 -5.03 7.65
C ASP A 367 28.29 -5.42 7.90
N ILE A 368 27.45 -5.23 6.86
CA ILE A 368 26.05 -5.66 6.90
C ILE A 368 26.03 -7.19 6.84
N ALA A 369 25.26 -7.80 7.73
CA ALA A 369 25.11 -9.25 7.79
C ALA A 369 24.65 -9.83 6.44
N GLU A 370 25.19 -10.98 6.06
CA GLU A 370 24.73 -11.70 4.88
C GLU A 370 23.28 -12.13 5.04
N GLN A 371 22.59 -12.27 3.90
CA GLN A 371 21.22 -12.75 3.91
C GLN A 371 21.19 -14.23 4.28
N GLU A 372 20.40 -14.56 5.29
CA GLU A 372 20.16 -15.94 5.71
C GLU A 372 18.87 -16.47 5.08
N LEU A 373 18.92 -17.70 4.57
CA LEU A 373 17.71 -18.41 4.16
C LEU A 373 17.13 -19.15 5.36
N ALA A 374 16.04 -18.64 5.92
CA ALA A 374 15.32 -19.30 6.99
C ALA A 374 14.54 -20.51 6.47
N LEU A 375 14.92 -21.71 6.90
CA LEU A 375 14.17 -22.93 6.63
C LEU A 375 13.11 -23.15 7.70
N SER A 376 11.89 -23.50 7.28
CA SER A 376 10.80 -23.88 8.20
C SER A 376 11.08 -25.19 8.90
N ALA A 377 11.66 -26.17 8.17
CA ALA A 377 12.10 -27.44 8.70
C ALA A 377 13.01 -28.17 7.70
N TRP A 378 13.73 -29.19 8.19
CA TRP A 378 14.31 -30.23 7.36
C TRP A 378 13.25 -31.29 7.05
N LEU A 379 13.08 -31.66 5.79
CA LEU A 379 12.06 -32.59 5.30
C LEU A 379 12.74 -33.85 4.75
N PRO A 380 12.56 -35.03 5.38
CA PRO A 380 12.97 -36.30 4.80
C PRO A 380 12.21 -36.56 3.50
N VAL A 381 12.91 -37.11 2.47
CA VAL A 381 12.33 -37.33 1.14
C VAL A 381 11.10 -38.26 1.19
N GLU A 382 11.08 -39.24 2.08
CA GLU A 382 9.95 -40.13 2.29
C GLU A 382 8.68 -39.46 2.84
N HIS A 383 8.79 -38.25 3.36
CA HIS A 383 7.65 -37.44 3.82
C HIS A 383 7.06 -36.56 2.74
N ILE A 384 7.69 -36.47 1.55
CA ILE A 384 7.17 -35.71 0.41
C ILE A 384 6.06 -36.57 -0.25
N ARG A 385 4.84 -36.38 0.19
CA ARG A 385 3.64 -37.10 -0.24
C ARG A 385 2.52 -36.12 -0.57
N GLU A 386 1.54 -36.57 -1.34
CA GLU A 386 0.34 -35.80 -1.72
C GLU A 386 -0.35 -35.20 -0.46
N ARG A 387 -0.45 -35.99 0.62
CA ARG A 387 -1.03 -35.52 1.87
C ARG A 387 -0.32 -34.28 2.44
N LEU A 388 1.01 -34.17 2.31
CA LEU A 388 1.74 -32.98 2.76
C LEU A 388 1.32 -31.75 1.93
N MET A 389 1.10 -31.91 0.62
CA MET A 389 0.64 -30.82 -0.23
C MET A 389 -0.75 -30.33 0.18
N ASP A 390 -1.68 -31.24 0.48
CA ASP A 390 -3.02 -30.89 0.97
C ASP A 390 -2.95 -30.15 2.32
N GLU A 391 -2.07 -30.61 3.21
CA GLU A 391 -1.86 -29.97 4.52
C GLU A 391 -1.27 -28.56 4.34
N LEU A 392 -0.27 -28.38 3.46
CA LEU A 392 0.30 -27.07 3.14
C LEU A 392 -0.73 -26.13 2.48
N GLU A 393 -1.58 -26.66 1.59
CA GLU A 393 -2.64 -25.89 0.95
C GLU A 393 -3.65 -25.35 1.98
N SER A 394 -3.87 -26.06 3.09
CA SER A 394 -4.71 -25.59 4.19
C SER A 394 -4.17 -24.35 4.91
N LEU A 395 -2.85 -24.09 4.81
CA LEU A 395 -2.18 -22.94 5.39
C LEU A 395 -2.38 -21.64 4.60
N HIS A 396 -2.86 -21.72 3.35
CA HIS A 396 -3.21 -20.54 2.56
C HIS A 396 -4.25 -19.64 3.23
N PRO A 397 -4.23 -18.33 2.95
CA PRO A 397 -3.34 -17.60 2.02
C PRO A 397 -1.98 -17.28 2.64
N PHE A 398 -0.90 -17.52 1.91
CA PHE A 398 0.44 -17.07 2.26
C PHE A 398 0.64 -15.58 1.95
N GLY A 399 1.52 -14.92 2.69
CA GLY A 399 1.86 -13.51 2.53
C GLY A 399 2.55 -12.94 3.76
N GLN A 400 2.41 -11.65 4.01
CA GLN A 400 3.08 -10.98 5.13
C GLN A 400 2.71 -11.65 6.47
N ALA A 401 3.72 -11.96 7.28
CA ALA A 401 3.61 -12.67 8.57
C ALA A 401 2.94 -14.07 8.52
N ASN A 402 2.72 -14.60 7.34
CA ASN A 402 2.34 -16.00 7.07
C ASN A 402 3.08 -16.46 5.81
N PRO A 403 4.43 -16.57 5.86
CA PRO A 403 5.23 -16.94 4.70
C PRO A 403 4.94 -18.38 4.25
N GLU A 404 5.15 -18.64 2.96
CA GLU A 404 5.13 -20.00 2.45
C GLU A 404 6.30 -20.78 3.07
N PRO A 405 6.06 -22.00 3.61
CA PRO A 405 7.12 -22.79 4.20
C PRO A 405 8.20 -23.18 3.22
N ILE A 406 9.46 -23.01 3.61
CA ILE A 406 10.64 -23.45 2.84
C ILE A 406 11.25 -24.62 3.60
N PHE A 407 11.44 -25.73 2.88
CA PHE A 407 12.02 -26.96 3.45
C PHE A 407 13.42 -27.21 2.90
N GLY A 408 14.32 -27.63 3.79
CA GLY A 408 15.61 -28.19 3.39
C GLY A 408 15.52 -29.70 3.22
N ILE A 409 16.21 -30.25 2.24
CA ILE A 409 16.31 -31.70 2.00
C ILE A 409 17.79 -32.09 2.02
N HIS A 410 18.14 -33.12 2.80
CA HIS A 410 19.49 -33.67 2.85
C HIS A 410 19.67 -34.81 1.83
N GLY A 411 20.85 -34.88 1.22
CA GLY A 411 21.31 -36.08 0.53
C GLY A 411 20.58 -36.40 -0.80
N VAL A 412 20.15 -35.36 -1.51
CA VAL A 412 19.56 -35.50 -2.87
C VAL A 412 20.66 -35.49 -3.90
#